data_885cdab2a446c5311087af5dfeda82e2
#
_entry.id   885cdab2a446c5311087af5dfeda82e2
#
_cell.length_a   1.000
_cell.length_b   1.000
_cell.length_c   1.000
_cell.angle_alpha   90.00
_cell.angle_beta   90.00
_cell.angle_gamma   90.00
#
_symmetry.space_group_name_H-M   'P 1'
#
loop_
_entity.id
_entity.type
_entity.pdbx_description
1 polymer ?
#
loop_
_entity_poly.entity_id
_entity_poly.type
_entity_poly.pdbx_seq_one_letter_code
_entity_poly.pdbx_strand_id
1 'polypeptide(L)'
;ILTYSARTLVQLPDMVQELHPRLVLLSPLNTYLPKLNTWNDQDVRKELQPLADLAAHTGTAILGVMHPPKTKHALPIHVIAGSVAFGAVARSVLTAERGHDGLYLLEAIKQNLAHTIPPIGYRIRPWADNPDVAQLVWECVPETLSFAPPDDEQSALTEACEFVKMALKYGMVTSRHLKAGADREGIAWRTIMRARKVLRVRASQICKGGKSSWELRLPRSNIPLS
;
A
#
# COMPACT_ATOMS: atom_id res chain seq x y z
N ILE A 1 -6.70 -26.38 -16.27
CA ILE A 1 -7.29 -25.16 -15.68
C ILE A 1 -8.78 -25.25 -15.90
N LEU A 2 -9.54 -25.37 -14.82
CA LEU A 2 -11.01 -25.32 -14.88
C LEU A 2 -11.43 -23.87 -14.59
N THR A 3 -12.20 -23.27 -15.48
CA THR A 3 -12.73 -21.93 -15.33
C THR A 3 -14.16 -22.03 -14.90
N TYR A 4 -14.45 -21.61 -13.67
CA TYR A 4 -15.81 -21.58 -13.16
C TYR A 4 -16.31 -20.12 -13.02
N SER A 5 -17.55 -19.89 -13.42
CA SER A 5 -18.25 -18.63 -13.17
C SER A 5 -19.02 -18.75 -11.85
N ALA A 6 -18.31 -18.86 -10.73
CA ALA A 6 -18.96 -18.82 -9.43
C ALA A 6 -19.44 -17.39 -9.14
N ARG A 7 -20.75 -17.19 -9.13
CA ARG A 7 -21.34 -15.86 -8.80
C ARG A 7 -21.26 -15.51 -7.32
N THR A 8 -20.91 -16.48 -6.47
CA THR A 8 -20.81 -16.27 -5.00
C THR A 8 -19.74 -17.18 -4.42
N LEU A 9 -19.07 -16.73 -3.37
CA LEU A 9 -18.11 -17.54 -2.59
C LEU A 9 -18.77 -18.70 -1.84
N VAL A 10 -20.09 -18.75 -1.78
CA VAL A 10 -20.85 -19.78 -1.04
C VAL A 10 -20.60 -21.21 -1.57
N GLN A 11 -20.37 -21.36 -2.87
CA GLN A 11 -20.13 -22.67 -3.50
C GLN A 11 -18.65 -23.09 -3.47
N LEU A 12 -17.76 -22.20 -3.09
CA LEU A 12 -16.33 -22.46 -3.14
C LEU A 12 -15.88 -23.61 -2.21
N PRO A 13 -16.41 -23.76 -0.98
CA PRO A 13 -16.04 -24.89 -0.12
C PRO A 13 -16.35 -26.25 -0.74
N ASP A 14 -17.54 -26.41 -1.31
CA ASP A 14 -17.96 -27.67 -1.95
C ASP A 14 -17.08 -27.98 -3.15
N MET A 15 -16.78 -26.98 -3.98
CA MET A 15 -15.88 -27.14 -5.12
C MET A 15 -14.46 -27.54 -4.71
N VAL A 16 -13.95 -26.95 -3.63
CA VAL A 16 -12.61 -27.28 -3.12
C VAL A 16 -12.59 -28.70 -2.55
N GLN A 17 -13.64 -29.13 -1.88
CA GLN A 17 -13.77 -30.50 -1.38
C GLN A 17 -13.91 -31.54 -2.48
N GLU A 18 -14.60 -31.22 -3.57
CA GLU A 18 -14.78 -32.13 -4.71
C GLU A 18 -13.52 -32.22 -5.57
N LEU A 19 -12.91 -31.09 -5.90
CA LEU A 19 -11.84 -31.00 -6.89
C LEU A 19 -10.43 -31.11 -6.30
N HIS A 20 -10.28 -30.93 -4.98
CA HIS A 20 -9.00 -30.91 -4.27
C HIS A 20 -7.92 -30.06 -4.96
N PRO A 21 -8.22 -28.79 -5.32
CA PRO A 21 -7.27 -27.96 -6.06
C PRO A 21 -6.09 -27.56 -5.17
N ARG A 22 -4.90 -27.45 -5.75
CA ARG A 22 -3.72 -26.89 -5.06
C ARG A 22 -3.77 -25.38 -4.97
N LEU A 23 -4.44 -24.74 -5.93
CA LEU A 23 -4.57 -23.28 -6.03
C LEU A 23 -5.94 -22.90 -6.54
N VAL A 24 -6.57 -21.94 -5.86
CA VAL A 24 -7.76 -21.22 -6.32
C VAL A 24 -7.36 -19.78 -6.64
N LEU A 25 -7.70 -19.31 -7.84
CA LEU A 25 -7.48 -17.94 -8.28
C LEU A 25 -8.82 -17.18 -8.36
N LEU A 26 -8.96 -16.12 -7.59
CA LEU A 26 -10.12 -15.22 -7.59
C LEU A 26 -9.72 -13.90 -8.27
N SER A 27 -10.12 -13.69 -9.53
CA SER A 27 -9.73 -12.52 -10.31
C SER A 27 -10.91 -11.91 -11.07
N PRO A 28 -11.28 -10.67 -10.80
CA PRO A 28 -10.87 -9.87 -9.64
C PRO A 28 -11.66 -10.25 -8.38
N LEU A 29 -11.01 -10.23 -7.22
CA LEU A 29 -11.58 -10.66 -5.94
C LEU A 29 -12.88 -9.92 -5.57
N ASN A 30 -12.95 -8.63 -5.82
CA ASN A 30 -14.13 -7.80 -5.53
C ASN A 30 -15.40 -8.21 -6.30
N THR A 31 -15.28 -8.91 -7.41
CA THR A 31 -16.44 -9.47 -8.15
C THR A 31 -17.18 -10.52 -7.31
N TYR A 32 -16.47 -11.19 -6.43
CA TYR A 32 -17.02 -12.23 -5.55
C TYR A 32 -17.54 -11.68 -4.21
N LEU A 33 -17.37 -10.37 -3.98
CA LEU A 33 -17.75 -9.67 -2.76
C LEU A 33 -18.72 -8.50 -3.05
N PRO A 34 -19.85 -8.71 -3.77
CA PRO A 34 -20.65 -7.63 -4.37
C PRO A 34 -21.36 -6.72 -3.37
N LYS A 35 -21.54 -7.15 -2.13
CA LYS A 35 -22.24 -6.39 -1.07
C LYS A 35 -21.27 -5.80 -0.03
N LEU A 36 -19.98 -5.97 -0.24
CA LEU A 36 -18.97 -5.56 0.72
C LEU A 36 -18.78 -4.04 0.72
N ASN A 37 -18.93 -3.43 1.88
CA ASN A 37 -18.41 -2.10 2.10
C ASN A 37 -16.88 -2.19 2.28
N THR A 38 -16.14 -1.99 1.19
CA THR A 38 -14.68 -2.11 1.17
C THR A 38 -13.96 -1.10 2.05
N TRP A 39 -14.67 -0.12 2.62
CA TRP A 39 -14.15 0.88 3.56
C TRP A 39 -14.33 0.49 5.03
N ASN A 40 -15.09 -0.57 5.30
CA ASN A 40 -15.31 -1.07 6.66
C ASN A 40 -14.45 -2.30 6.93
N ASP A 41 -13.45 -2.16 7.78
CA ASP A 41 -12.51 -3.23 8.13
C ASP A 41 -13.19 -4.47 8.71
N GLN A 42 -14.26 -4.30 9.49
CA GLN A 42 -14.98 -5.42 10.10
C GLN A 42 -15.73 -6.23 9.05
N ASP A 43 -16.38 -5.55 8.10
CA ASP A 43 -17.10 -6.21 7.01
C ASP A 43 -16.13 -6.99 6.11
N VAL A 44 -14.98 -6.36 5.76
CA VAL A 44 -13.93 -7.01 4.97
C VAL A 44 -13.39 -8.25 5.67
N ARG A 45 -13.08 -8.17 6.97
CA ARG A 45 -12.58 -9.32 7.73
C ARG A 45 -13.61 -10.45 7.78
N LYS A 46 -14.88 -10.13 8.02
CA LYS A 46 -15.97 -11.11 8.09
C LYS A 46 -16.12 -11.87 6.77
N GLU A 47 -16.02 -11.18 5.64
CA GLU A 47 -16.17 -11.80 4.32
C GLU A 47 -14.92 -12.59 3.87
N LEU A 48 -13.73 -12.18 4.29
CA LEU A 48 -12.48 -12.83 3.90
C LEU A 48 -12.06 -13.96 4.85
N GLN A 49 -12.48 -13.93 6.11
CA GLN A 49 -12.11 -14.97 7.09
C GLN A 49 -12.48 -16.38 6.64
N PRO A 50 -13.69 -16.64 6.07
CA PRO A 50 -14.03 -17.96 5.55
C PRO A 50 -13.07 -18.48 4.47
N LEU A 51 -12.50 -17.60 3.65
CA LEU A 51 -11.49 -17.98 2.66
C LEU A 51 -10.17 -18.40 3.31
N ALA A 52 -9.76 -17.67 4.35
CA ALA A 52 -8.55 -18.01 5.10
C ALA A 52 -8.72 -19.33 5.83
N ASP A 53 -9.89 -19.57 6.42
CA ASP A 53 -10.22 -20.81 7.13
C ASP A 53 -10.30 -21.99 6.16
N LEU A 54 -10.92 -21.82 5.00
CA LEU A 54 -10.96 -22.82 3.93
C LEU A 54 -9.55 -23.23 3.48
N ALA A 55 -8.69 -22.22 3.22
CA ALA A 55 -7.31 -22.46 2.83
C ALA A 55 -6.54 -23.25 3.90
N ALA A 56 -6.73 -22.88 5.19
CA ALA A 56 -6.06 -23.55 6.31
C ALA A 56 -6.52 -25.00 6.48
N HIS A 57 -7.82 -25.29 6.34
CA HIS A 57 -8.38 -26.62 6.55
C HIS A 57 -8.10 -27.58 5.39
N THR A 58 -8.04 -27.07 4.16
CA THR A 58 -7.89 -27.93 2.97
C THR A 58 -6.46 -28.00 2.44
N GLY A 59 -5.57 -27.11 2.91
CA GLY A 59 -4.22 -26.96 2.34
C GLY A 59 -4.21 -26.36 0.92
N THR A 60 -5.34 -25.81 0.47
CA THR A 60 -5.47 -25.13 -0.82
C THR A 60 -4.96 -23.69 -0.72
N ALA A 61 -4.06 -23.29 -1.60
CA ALA A 61 -3.69 -21.87 -1.70
C ALA A 61 -4.81 -21.06 -2.36
N ILE A 62 -5.18 -19.91 -1.77
CA ILE A 62 -6.17 -19.00 -2.36
C ILE A 62 -5.47 -17.70 -2.72
N LEU A 63 -5.47 -17.33 -4.00
CA LEU A 63 -4.90 -16.11 -4.54
C LEU A 63 -6.01 -15.16 -5.01
N GLY A 64 -6.18 -14.03 -4.32
CA GLY A 64 -7.08 -12.96 -4.73
C GLY A 64 -6.32 -11.89 -5.52
N VAL A 65 -6.81 -11.53 -6.71
CA VAL A 65 -6.28 -10.43 -7.52
C VAL A 65 -7.19 -9.23 -7.35
N MET A 66 -6.60 -8.07 -7.08
CA MET A 66 -7.32 -6.80 -6.94
C MET A 66 -6.63 -5.72 -7.78
N HIS A 67 -7.42 -4.80 -8.30
CA HIS A 67 -6.89 -3.62 -8.97
C HIS A 67 -6.83 -2.45 -7.98
N PRO A 68 -5.73 -1.71 -7.93
CA PRO A 68 -5.66 -0.52 -7.09
C PRO A 68 -6.67 0.54 -7.54
N PRO A 69 -7.21 1.36 -6.61
CA PRO A 69 -8.02 2.51 -6.97
C PRO A 69 -7.22 3.49 -7.82
N LYS A 70 -7.88 4.22 -8.71
CA LYS A 70 -7.24 5.19 -9.62
C LYS A 70 -6.66 6.43 -8.92
N THR A 71 -6.77 6.55 -7.62
CA THR A 71 -6.26 7.69 -6.83
C THR A 71 -4.78 7.54 -6.54
N LYS A 72 -3.99 8.55 -6.88
CA LYS A 72 -2.50 8.57 -6.87
C LYS A 72 -1.82 8.73 -5.49
N HIS A 73 -2.52 8.59 -4.36
CA HIS A 73 -1.99 9.05 -3.07
C HIS A 73 -2.06 8.02 -1.93
N ALA A 74 -1.88 6.75 -2.23
CA ALA A 74 -1.90 5.75 -1.17
C ALA A 74 -0.53 5.06 -1.03
N LEU A 75 -0.09 4.85 0.21
CA LEU A 75 1.01 3.94 0.53
C LEU A 75 0.71 2.56 -0.06
N PRO A 76 1.71 1.76 -0.46
CA PRO A 76 1.50 0.47 -1.12
C PRO A 76 0.48 -0.44 -0.42
N ILE A 77 0.48 -0.49 0.91
CA ILE A 77 -0.48 -1.31 1.68
C ILE A 77 -1.90 -0.68 1.72
N HIS A 78 -2.02 0.64 1.58
CA HIS A 78 -3.30 1.36 1.49
C HIS A 78 -3.88 1.38 0.07
N VAL A 79 -3.08 1.00 -0.92
CA VAL A 79 -3.51 0.84 -2.33
C VAL A 79 -4.44 -0.34 -2.50
N ILE A 80 -4.50 -1.26 -1.53
CA ILE A 80 -5.45 -2.37 -1.57
C ILE A 80 -6.86 -1.83 -1.27
N ALA A 81 -7.54 -1.40 -2.32
CA ALA A 81 -8.98 -1.12 -2.41
C ALA A 81 -9.71 -0.75 -1.10
N GLY A 82 -9.34 0.37 -0.48
CA GLY A 82 -10.15 1.03 0.55
C GLY A 82 -9.98 0.58 1.98
N SER A 83 -9.63 -0.68 2.27
CA SER A 83 -9.49 -1.18 3.64
C SER A 83 -8.16 -1.89 3.88
N VAL A 84 -7.52 -1.55 4.99
CA VAL A 84 -6.30 -2.25 5.49
C VAL A 84 -6.58 -3.71 5.80
N ALA A 85 -7.86 -4.08 6.01
CA ALA A 85 -8.27 -5.42 6.37
C ALA A 85 -7.97 -6.47 5.28
N PHE A 86 -7.97 -6.09 3.99
CA PHE A 86 -7.53 -7.00 2.93
C PHE A 86 -6.10 -7.49 3.16
N GLY A 87 -5.20 -6.53 3.39
CA GLY A 87 -3.81 -6.86 3.72
C GLY A 87 -3.65 -7.57 5.06
N ALA A 88 -4.52 -7.29 6.04
CA ALA A 88 -4.44 -7.89 7.37
C ALA A 88 -4.79 -9.39 7.37
N VAL A 89 -5.81 -9.79 6.60
CA VAL A 89 -6.25 -11.20 6.48
C VAL A 89 -5.27 -12.01 5.63
N ALA A 90 -4.74 -11.44 4.56
CA ALA A 90 -3.78 -12.12 3.70
C ALA A 90 -2.49 -12.46 4.44
N ARG A 91 -1.94 -13.67 4.20
CA ARG A 91 -0.63 -14.10 4.72
C ARG A 91 0.52 -13.50 3.93
N SER A 92 0.31 -13.26 2.65
CA SER A 92 1.26 -12.61 1.75
C SER A 92 0.51 -11.62 0.87
N VAL A 93 1.10 -10.47 0.62
CA VAL A 93 0.58 -9.44 -0.29
C VAL A 93 1.67 -9.07 -1.25
N LEU A 94 1.37 -9.21 -2.54
CA LEU A 94 2.24 -8.86 -3.64
C LEU A 94 1.65 -7.66 -4.38
N THR A 95 2.50 -6.73 -4.77
CA THR A 95 2.15 -5.67 -5.71
C THR A 95 2.84 -5.91 -7.04
N ALA A 96 2.13 -5.63 -8.12
CA ALA A 96 2.67 -5.64 -9.46
C ALA A 96 2.51 -4.24 -10.05
N GLU A 97 3.61 -3.52 -10.19
CA GLU A 97 3.60 -2.12 -10.62
C GLU A 97 4.47 -1.92 -11.86
N ARG A 98 4.06 -0.96 -12.69
CA ARG A 98 4.82 -0.56 -13.85
C ARG A 98 5.92 0.40 -13.42
N GLY A 99 7.17 0.00 -13.57
CA GLY A 99 8.33 0.85 -13.39
C GLY A 99 8.68 1.65 -14.65
N HIS A 100 9.90 2.12 -14.70
CA HIS A 100 10.44 2.85 -15.85
C HIS A 100 10.75 1.90 -17.01
N ASP A 101 10.77 2.42 -18.24
CA ASP A 101 11.22 1.73 -19.46
C ASP A 101 10.49 0.40 -19.77
N GLY A 102 9.21 0.28 -19.35
CA GLY A 102 8.40 -0.92 -19.62
C GLY A 102 8.77 -2.13 -18.76
N LEU A 103 9.63 -1.95 -17.75
CA LEU A 103 9.84 -2.93 -16.69
C LEU A 103 8.66 -2.90 -15.71
N TYR A 104 8.21 -4.07 -15.32
CA TYR A 104 7.25 -4.24 -14.20
C TYR A 104 7.97 -4.86 -13.03
N LEU A 105 7.59 -4.48 -11.82
CA LEU A 105 8.10 -5.06 -10.60
C LEU A 105 7.01 -5.82 -9.87
N LEU A 106 7.30 -7.05 -9.47
CA LEU A 106 6.50 -7.85 -8.56
C LEU A 106 7.20 -7.87 -7.21
N GLU A 107 6.58 -7.29 -6.21
CA GLU A 107 7.17 -7.10 -4.89
C GLU A 107 6.26 -7.59 -3.77
N ALA A 108 6.85 -8.23 -2.75
CA ALA A 108 6.16 -8.64 -1.55
C ALA A 108 6.14 -7.48 -0.54
N ILE A 109 4.99 -6.81 -0.41
CA ILE A 109 4.79 -5.74 0.58
C ILE A 109 4.35 -6.26 1.96
N LYS A 110 3.92 -7.50 2.03
CA LYS A 110 3.67 -8.24 3.27
C LYS A 110 4.04 -9.70 3.08
N GLN A 111 4.79 -10.25 4.01
CA GLN A 111 5.16 -11.65 4.02
C GLN A 111 5.21 -12.17 5.46
N ASN A 112 4.25 -13.05 5.81
CA ASN A 112 4.17 -13.65 7.16
C ASN A 112 4.68 -15.09 7.19
N LEU A 113 4.98 -15.69 6.04
CA LEU A 113 5.31 -17.11 5.91
C LEU A 113 6.79 -17.38 5.63
N ALA A 114 7.51 -16.37 5.18
CA ALA A 114 8.92 -16.47 4.81
C ALA A 114 9.64 -15.14 5.01
N HIS A 115 10.95 -15.12 4.85
CA HIS A 115 11.71 -13.88 4.75
C HIS A 115 11.28 -13.09 3.53
N THR A 116 11.39 -11.77 3.63
CA THR A 116 11.15 -10.88 2.49
C THR A 116 12.11 -11.25 1.35
N ILE A 117 11.56 -11.46 0.16
CA ILE A 117 12.33 -11.72 -1.05
C ILE A 117 12.56 -10.40 -1.80
N PRO A 118 13.69 -10.25 -2.50
CA PRO A 118 13.89 -9.11 -3.38
C PRO A 118 12.79 -9.01 -4.44
N PRO A 119 12.48 -7.81 -4.93
CA PRO A 119 11.52 -7.64 -6.00
C PRO A 119 11.97 -8.38 -7.27
N ILE A 120 11.01 -8.90 -8.00
CA ILE A 120 11.24 -9.61 -9.26
C ILE A 120 10.79 -8.72 -10.40
N GLY A 121 11.69 -8.47 -11.37
CA GLY A 121 11.37 -7.73 -12.57
C GLY A 121 10.75 -8.61 -13.64
N TYR A 122 9.86 -8.05 -14.46
CA TYR A 122 9.38 -8.71 -15.65
C TYR A 122 8.99 -7.70 -16.73
N ARG A 123 9.06 -8.17 -18.00
CA ARG A 123 8.54 -7.41 -19.15
C ARG A 123 7.49 -8.23 -19.87
N ILE A 124 6.56 -7.53 -20.47
CA ILE A 124 5.59 -8.11 -21.39
C ILE A 124 6.07 -7.78 -22.80
N ARG A 125 6.38 -8.78 -23.57
CA ARG A 125 6.89 -8.65 -24.95
C ARG A 125 6.05 -9.51 -25.90
N PRO A 126 5.97 -9.17 -27.19
CA PRO A 126 5.43 -10.07 -28.20
C PRO A 126 6.23 -11.38 -28.18
N TRP A 127 5.55 -12.51 -28.36
CA TRP A 127 6.22 -13.78 -28.48
C TRP A 127 6.85 -13.86 -29.88
N ALA A 128 8.10 -14.35 -29.96
CA ALA A 128 8.87 -14.35 -31.21
C ALA A 128 8.18 -15.12 -32.37
N ASP A 129 7.53 -16.24 -32.02
CA ASP A 129 6.86 -17.10 -33.04
C ASP A 129 5.45 -16.61 -33.39
N ASN A 130 4.84 -15.77 -32.56
CA ASN A 130 3.53 -15.19 -32.81
C ASN A 130 3.42 -13.81 -32.11
N PRO A 131 3.61 -12.70 -32.83
CA PRO A 131 3.58 -11.36 -32.29
C PRO A 131 2.25 -10.93 -31.66
N ASP A 132 1.15 -11.60 -32.00
CA ASP A 132 -0.18 -11.34 -31.41
C ASP A 132 -0.33 -11.94 -30.02
N VAL A 133 0.63 -12.76 -29.59
CA VAL A 133 0.66 -13.38 -28.25
C VAL A 133 1.69 -12.68 -27.39
N ALA A 134 1.26 -12.26 -26.19
CA ALA A 134 2.14 -11.66 -25.20
C ALA A 134 2.92 -12.73 -24.43
N GLN A 135 4.22 -12.51 -24.27
CA GLN A 135 5.12 -13.33 -23.45
C GLN A 135 5.58 -12.51 -22.24
N LEU A 136 5.55 -13.15 -21.06
CA LEU A 136 6.15 -12.60 -19.86
C LEU A 136 7.60 -13.07 -19.75
N VAL A 137 8.53 -12.13 -19.64
CA VAL A 137 9.97 -12.39 -19.52
C VAL A 137 10.45 -11.87 -18.18
N TRP A 138 10.98 -12.77 -17.34
CA TRP A 138 11.54 -12.40 -16.04
C TRP A 138 12.91 -11.74 -16.21
N GLU A 139 13.16 -10.70 -15.42
CA GLU A 139 14.43 -9.97 -15.40
C GLU A 139 14.93 -9.82 -13.96
N CYS A 140 16.25 -9.89 -13.76
CA CYS A 140 16.85 -9.51 -12.51
C CYS A 140 16.74 -8.00 -12.30
N VAL A 141 16.38 -7.60 -11.08
CA VAL A 141 16.27 -6.20 -10.71
C VAL A 141 17.35 -5.85 -9.71
N PRO A 142 18.03 -4.71 -9.84
CA PRO A 142 18.91 -4.22 -8.79
C PRO A 142 18.13 -4.03 -7.48
N GLU A 143 18.72 -4.39 -6.35
CA GLU A 143 18.11 -4.24 -5.00
C GLU A 143 17.66 -2.80 -4.70
N THR A 144 18.22 -1.82 -5.39
CA THR A 144 17.88 -0.40 -5.26
C THR A 144 16.54 0.00 -5.85
N LEU A 145 15.87 -0.88 -6.62
CA LEU A 145 14.58 -0.62 -7.28
C LEU A 145 13.39 -1.26 -6.52
N SER A 146 13.44 -1.32 -5.21
CA SER A 146 12.29 -1.74 -4.39
C SER A 146 11.25 -0.63 -4.30
N PHE A 147 9.96 -0.99 -4.42
CA PHE A 147 8.82 -0.12 -4.09
C PHE A 147 8.31 -0.35 -2.67
N ALA A 148 8.84 -1.38 -1.97
CA ALA A 148 8.47 -1.59 -0.57
C ALA A 148 8.88 -0.37 0.24
N PRO A 149 7.98 0.22 1.02
CA PRO A 149 8.39 1.25 1.94
C PRO A 149 9.41 0.64 2.92
N PRO A 150 10.46 1.38 3.28
CA PRO A 150 11.27 1.01 4.43
C PRO A 150 10.34 0.81 5.63
N ASP A 151 10.69 -0.12 6.53
CA ASP A 151 9.90 -0.53 7.72
C ASP A 151 8.83 0.47 8.16
N ASP A 152 7.60 0.03 8.41
CA ASP A 152 6.38 0.85 8.60
C ASP A 152 6.59 2.13 9.45
N GLU A 153 7.48 2.08 10.44
CA GLU A 153 7.83 3.23 11.28
C GLU A 153 8.70 4.28 10.56
N GLN A 154 9.57 3.81 9.66
CA GLN A 154 10.48 4.67 8.90
C GLN A 154 9.76 5.32 7.71
N SER A 155 8.83 4.61 7.09
CA SER A 155 7.96 5.11 6.03
C SER A 155 7.03 6.20 6.53
N ALA A 156 6.31 5.96 7.63
CA ALA A 156 5.44 6.94 8.24
C ALA A 156 6.21 8.21 8.70
N LEU A 157 7.45 8.05 9.16
CA LEU A 157 8.28 9.18 9.53
C LEU A 157 8.76 9.97 8.29
N THR A 158 9.11 9.27 7.21
CA THR A 158 9.52 9.90 5.95
C THR A 158 8.38 10.72 5.35
N GLU A 159 7.18 10.13 5.26
CA GLU A 159 5.96 10.82 4.82
C GLU A 159 5.65 12.06 5.67
N ALA A 160 5.72 11.92 6.99
CA ALA A 160 5.54 13.05 7.91
C ALA A 160 6.61 14.12 7.72
N CYS A 161 7.86 13.75 7.42
CA CYS A 161 8.92 14.71 7.11
C CYS A 161 8.64 15.46 5.80
N GLU A 162 8.19 14.79 4.76
CA GLU A 162 7.82 15.42 3.49
C GLU A 162 6.61 16.36 3.65
N PHE A 163 5.58 15.90 4.36
CA PHE A 163 4.43 16.73 4.70
C PHE A 163 4.85 18.01 5.44
N VAL A 164 5.68 17.90 6.47
CA VAL A 164 6.18 19.04 7.24
C VAL A 164 7.02 19.98 6.37
N LYS A 165 7.89 19.44 5.49
CA LYS A 165 8.67 20.24 4.54
C LYS A 165 7.76 21.01 3.59
N MET A 166 6.74 20.36 3.01
CA MET A 166 5.77 20.98 2.12
C MET A 166 4.97 22.07 2.83
N ALA A 167 4.45 21.79 4.03
CA ALA A 167 3.67 22.74 4.80
C ALA A 167 4.47 24.00 5.17
N LEU A 168 5.78 23.87 5.41
CA LEU A 168 6.65 24.95 5.81
C LEU A 168 7.48 25.58 4.66
N LYS A 169 7.30 25.09 3.41
CA LYS A 169 8.09 25.51 2.23
C LYS A 169 7.97 27.00 1.94
N TYR A 170 6.79 27.56 2.11
CA TYR A 170 6.48 28.94 1.75
C TYR A 170 6.46 29.89 2.96
N GLY A 171 6.91 29.44 4.11
CA GLY A 171 7.02 30.31 5.28
C GLY A 171 6.57 29.68 6.60
N MET A 172 6.24 30.54 7.56
CA MET A 172 5.83 30.12 8.89
C MET A 172 4.38 29.66 8.91
N VAL A 173 4.11 28.54 9.56
CA VAL A 173 2.76 27.98 9.76
C VAL A 173 2.49 27.80 11.24
N THR A 174 1.27 28.09 11.68
CA THR A 174 0.92 27.86 13.10
C THR A 174 0.82 26.37 13.39
N SER A 175 1.14 25.97 14.61
CA SER A 175 1.05 24.59 15.07
C SER A 175 -0.38 24.02 14.88
N ARG A 176 -1.42 24.88 15.02
CA ARG A 176 -2.81 24.50 14.77
C ARG A 176 -3.08 24.17 13.31
N HIS A 177 -2.56 24.97 12.36
CA HIS A 177 -2.70 24.70 10.92
C HIS A 177 -1.96 23.42 10.50
N LEU A 178 -0.74 23.23 11.04
CA LEU A 178 0.02 22.00 10.76
C LEU A 178 -0.72 20.77 11.26
N LYS A 179 -1.34 20.84 12.47
CA LYS A 179 -2.14 19.74 13.02
C LYS A 179 -3.37 19.46 12.16
N ALA A 180 -4.15 20.49 11.82
CA ALA A 180 -5.33 20.32 10.96
C ALA A 180 -5.00 19.79 9.56
N GLY A 181 -3.82 20.11 9.03
CA GLY A 181 -3.31 19.52 7.80
C GLY A 181 -2.98 18.04 7.96
N ALA A 182 -2.25 17.69 9.02
CA ALA A 182 -1.88 16.31 9.31
C ALA A 182 -3.12 15.41 9.54
N ASP A 183 -4.13 15.92 10.26
CA ASP A 183 -5.39 15.20 10.49
C ASP A 183 -6.14 14.93 9.17
N ARG A 184 -6.08 15.85 8.19
CA ARG A 184 -6.69 15.67 6.85
C ARG A 184 -5.95 14.64 6.00
N GLU A 185 -4.64 14.58 6.12
CA GLU A 185 -3.79 13.61 5.40
C GLU A 185 -3.69 12.26 6.15
N GLY A 186 -4.37 12.11 7.29
CA GLY A 186 -4.35 10.88 8.08
C GLY A 186 -3.04 10.61 8.82
N ILE A 187 -2.14 11.61 8.92
CA ILE A 187 -0.84 11.46 9.56
C ILE A 187 -0.97 11.68 11.07
N ALA A 188 -0.59 10.67 11.86
CA ALA A 188 -0.65 10.73 13.30
C ALA A 188 0.20 11.89 13.86
N TRP A 189 -0.38 12.70 14.76
CA TRP A 189 0.32 13.85 15.34
C TRP A 189 1.65 13.48 16.02
N ARG A 190 1.73 12.30 16.63
CA ARG A 190 2.97 11.77 17.23
C ARG A 190 4.09 11.67 16.17
N THR A 191 3.75 11.21 14.96
CA THR A 191 4.71 11.08 13.85
C THR A 191 5.13 12.45 13.34
N ILE A 192 4.21 13.42 13.24
CA ILE A 192 4.52 14.83 12.94
C ILE A 192 5.49 15.43 13.97
N MET A 193 5.31 15.14 15.25
CA MET A 193 6.22 15.63 16.29
C MET A 193 7.63 15.03 16.15
N ARG A 194 7.75 13.75 15.75
CA ARG A 194 9.04 13.11 15.43
C ARG A 194 9.68 13.76 14.19
N ALA A 195 8.89 13.94 13.11
CA ALA A 195 9.34 14.60 11.88
C ALA A 195 9.86 16.03 12.13
N ARG A 196 9.17 16.81 12.95
CA ARG A 196 9.62 18.16 13.38
C ARG A 196 10.97 18.12 14.08
N LYS A 197 11.22 17.11 14.93
CA LYS A 197 12.51 16.91 15.61
C LYS A 197 13.62 16.55 14.60
N VAL A 198 13.35 15.64 13.67
CA VAL A 198 14.30 15.23 12.60
C VAL A 198 14.65 16.43 11.73
N LEU A 199 13.68 17.21 11.31
CA LEU A 199 13.84 18.40 10.47
C LEU A 199 14.35 19.64 11.23
N ARG A 200 14.57 19.52 12.54
CA ARG A 200 15.00 20.62 13.39
C ARG A 200 14.10 21.86 13.28
N VAL A 201 12.77 21.64 13.12
CA VAL A 201 11.80 22.71 12.99
C VAL A 201 11.86 23.62 14.22
N ARG A 202 12.08 24.91 14.00
CA ARG A 202 12.07 25.91 15.07
C ARG A 202 10.65 26.33 15.36
N ALA A 203 10.32 26.44 16.65
CA ALA A 203 9.03 26.93 17.14
C ALA A 203 9.25 28.22 17.90
N SER A 204 8.48 29.26 17.59
CA SER A 204 8.46 30.53 18.30
C SER A 204 7.05 30.86 18.77
N GLN A 205 6.92 31.30 20.01
CA GLN A 205 5.64 31.74 20.53
C GLN A 205 5.39 33.18 20.09
N ILE A 206 4.20 33.43 19.58
CA ILE A 206 3.75 34.78 19.22
C ILE A 206 2.45 35.07 19.94
N CYS A 207 2.34 36.31 20.44
CA CYS A 207 1.12 36.86 21.04
C CYS A 207 0.54 37.92 20.12
N LYS A 208 -0.63 37.62 19.51
CA LYS A 208 -1.40 38.60 18.74
C LYS A 208 -2.80 38.73 19.34
N GLY A 209 -3.19 39.95 19.71
CA GLY A 209 -4.54 40.22 20.25
C GLY A 209 -4.90 39.42 21.51
N GLY A 210 -3.99 39.24 22.44
CA GLY A 210 -4.23 38.50 23.69
C GLY A 210 -4.28 36.97 23.57
N LYS A 211 -4.10 36.43 22.37
CA LYS A 211 -4.02 34.98 22.13
C LYS A 211 -2.59 34.59 21.78
N SER A 212 -2.06 33.59 22.51
CA SER A 212 -0.75 33.04 22.21
C SER A 212 -0.89 31.88 21.20
N SER A 213 0.00 31.85 20.21
CA SER A 213 0.10 30.76 19.24
C SER A 213 1.55 30.42 18.95
N TRP A 214 1.80 29.18 18.53
CA TRP A 214 3.13 28.73 18.15
C TRP A 214 3.27 28.76 16.62
N GLU A 215 4.24 29.53 16.14
CA GLU A 215 4.65 29.50 14.72
C GLU A 215 5.85 28.60 14.54
N LEU A 216 5.81 27.83 13.45
CA LEU A 216 6.78 26.80 13.09
C LEU A 216 7.48 27.23 11.79
N ARG A 217 8.81 27.03 11.73
CA ARG A 217 9.61 27.28 10.52
C ARG A 217 10.73 26.27 10.39
N LEU A 218 11.11 25.96 9.16
CA LEU A 218 12.33 25.21 8.88
C LEU A 218 13.56 26.03 9.26
N PRO A 219 14.66 25.38 9.68
CA PRO A 219 15.94 26.07 9.81
C PRO A 219 16.32 26.64 8.44
N ARG A 220 16.88 27.85 8.40
CA ARG A 220 17.47 28.37 7.18
C ARG A 220 18.64 27.44 6.80
N SER A 221 18.54 26.71 5.70
CA SER A 221 19.70 26.06 5.12
C SER A 221 20.63 27.16 4.64
N ASN A 222 21.89 27.12 5.08
CA ASN A 222 22.94 27.88 4.44
C ASN A 222 23.14 27.29 3.02
N ILE A 223 22.34 27.72 2.07
CA ILE A 223 22.63 27.54 0.66
C ILE A 223 23.50 28.75 0.32
N PRO A 224 24.78 28.57 -0.04
CA PRO A 224 25.54 29.65 -0.62
C PRO A 224 24.84 30.02 -1.92
N LEU A 225 24.43 31.28 -2.05
CA LEU A 225 24.00 31.88 -3.29
C LEU A 225 25.27 31.97 -4.18
N SER A 226 25.33 31.08 -5.15
CA SER A 226 26.23 31.23 -6.29
C SER A 226 25.43 31.57 -7.53
#